data_c8ec9fc8bddf354d32eb4650809da42f
#
_entry.id   c8ec9fc8bddf354d32eb4650809da42f
#
_cell.length_a   1.000
_cell.length_b   1.000
_cell.length_c   1.000
_cell.angle_alpha   90.00
_cell.angle_beta   90.00
_cell.angle_gamma   90.00
#
_symmetry.space_group_name_H-M   'P 1'
#
loop_
_entity.id
_entity.type
_entity.pdbx_description
1 polymer ?
#
loop_
_entity_poly.entity_id
_entity_poly.type
_entity_poly.pdbx_seq_one_letter_code
_entity_poly.pdbx_strand_id
1 'polypeptide(L)'
;MKQDQLPAEMPADSGTSRTAPNTEIRYGLLFENSMDGILLTAPDGRIFDANPSACSILARTREEIIAAGRQGLIVSDATLAGALDERRRTGKTHCELVAQRLDGTTFPIEISSAVFRDIDQNEFTCLIFRDISQKRQAELEREQMIAQLQEALAKVKVLSGLLSICASCKKIRDEQGRWEMLEVYIRDRSEADFSHGLCPECFKKLYPDYPGSRID
;
A
#
# COMPACT_ATOMS: atom_id res chain seq x y z
N MET A 1 23.47 -73.45 34.88
CA MET A 1 23.88 -73.29 33.51
C MET A 1 22.66 -72.79 32.74
N LYS A 2 22.54 -71.48 32.53
CA LYS A 2 21.63 -70.86 31.59
C LYS A 2 22.45 -69.79 30.82
N GLN A 3 22.56 -69.97 29.54
CA GLN A 3 23.28 -69.08 28.62
C GLN A 3 22.44 -67.89 28.36
N ASP A 4 22.99 -66.72 28.65
CA ASP A 4 22.44 -65.41 28.21
C ASP A 4 22.76 -65.25 26.72
N GLN A 5 21.67 -65.16 25.92
CA GLN A 5 21.75 -64.71 24.50
C GLN A 5 21.71 -63.20 24.44
N LEU A 6 22.76 -62.57 23.93
CA LEU A 6 22.74 -61.17 23.55
C LEU A 6 21.73 -60.94 22.39
N PRO A 7 20.98 -59.82 22.39
CA PRO A 7 20.13 -59.43 21.27
C PRO A 7 20.96 -58.87 20.11
N ALA A 8 20.55 -59.21 18.89
CA ALA A 8 21.12 -58.84 17.63
C ALA A 8 21.27 -57.34 17.42
N GLU A 9 22.40 -56.94 16.88
CA GLU A 9 22.67 -55.59 16.42
C GLU A 9 21.65 -55.15 15.33
N MET A 10 21.00 -54.03 15.57
CA MET A 10 20.19 -53.32 14.55
C MET A 10 21.11 -52.75 13.46
N PRO A 11 20.75 -52.87 12.19
CA PRO A 11 21.54 -52.24 11.10
C PRO A 11 21.52 -50.75 11.24
N ALA A 12 22.70 -50.12 11.13
CA ALA A 12 22.87 -48.69 11.09
C ALA A 12 22.07 -48.11 9.91
N ASP A 13 21.18 -47.20 10.24
CA ASP A 13 20.45 -46.38 9.29
C ASP A 13 21.46 -45.58 8.43
N SER A 14 21.58 -45.98 7.17
CA SER A 14 22.35 -45.26 6.17
C SER A 14 21.64 -43.92 5.88
N GLY A 15 21.88 -42.93 6.76
CA GLY A 15 21.45 -41.57 6.56
C GLY A 15 21.90 -41.08 5.21
N THR A 16 20.96 -40.93 4.29
CA THR A 16 21.16 -40.24 3.01
C THR A 16 21.61 -38.81 3.35
N SER A 17 22.92 -38.59 3.32
CA SER A 17 23.54 -37.28 3.34
C SER A 17 22.95 -36.49 2.16
N ARG A 18 21.96 -35.66 2.41
CA ARG A 18 21.55 -34.60 1.47
C ARG A 18 22.74 -33.67 1.37
N THR A 19 23.62 -33.92 0.42
CA THR A 19 24.70 -32.99 0.07
C THR A 19 24.04 -31.66 -0.28
N ALA A 20 24.26 -30.65 0.54
CA ALA A 20 23.81 -29.31 0.20
C ALA A 20 24.40 -28.91 -1.14
N PRO A 21 23.63 -28.39 -2.09
CA PRO A 21 24.14 -28.00 -3.40
C PRO A 21 25.35 -27.08 -3.22
N ASN A 22 26.33 -27.22 -4.11
CA ASN A 22 27.57 -26.42 -4.11
C ASN A 22 27.21 -24.93 -3.92
N THR A 23 27.96 -24.22 -3.11
CA THR A 23 27.72 -22.82 -2.73
C THR A 23 27.54 -21.92 -3.95
N GLU A 24 28.35 -22.11 -5.00
CA GLU A 24 28.23 -21.36 -6.26
C GLU A 24 26.87 -21.58 -6.96
N ILE A 25 26.40 -22.83 -6.99
CA ILE A 25 25.11 -23.17 -7.57
C ILE A 25 23.96 -22.46 -6.77
N ARG A 26 24.09 -22.42 -5.44
CA ARG A 26 23.08 -21.78 -4.59
C ARG A 26 22.97 -20.27 -4.84
N TYR A 27 24.10 -19.59 -4.95
CA TYR A 27 24.10 -18.14 -5.25
C TYR A 27 23.61 -17.86 -6.66
N GLY A 28 23.99 -18.65 -7.64
CA GLY A 28 23.46 -18.56 -9.01
C GLY A 28 21.94 -18.72 -9.03
N LEU A 29 21.40 -19.71 -8.32
CA LEU A 29 19.95 -19.92 -8.23
C LEU A 29 19.22 -18.75 -7.56
N LEU A 30 19.78 -18.12 -6.54
CA LEU A 30 19.18 -16.94 -5.90
C LEU A 30 19.17 -15.74 -6.85
N PHE A 31 20.25 -15.53 -7.58
CA PHE A 31 20.34 -14.45 -8.58
C PHE A 31 19.33 -14.66 -9.71
N GLU A 32 19.31 -15.85 -10.31
CA GLU A 32 18.46 -16.18 -11.45
C GLU A 32 16.95 -16.19 -11.11
N ASN A 33 16.58 -16.61 -9.89
CA ASN A 33 15.18 -16.77 -9.48
C ASN A 33 14.66 -15.62 -8.59
N SER A 34 15.42 -14.55 -8.39
CA SER A 34 14.94 -13.37 -7.69
C SER A 34 13.81 -12.69 -8.46
N MET A 35 12.74 -12.28 -7.79
CA MET A 35 11.66 -11.47 -8.38
C MET A 35 12.07 -10.01 -8.55
N ASP A 36 13.06 -9.54 -7.77
CA ASP A 36 13.60 -8.19 -7.90
C ASP A 36 14.72 -8.17 -8.94
N GLY A 37 14.89 -7.05 -9.62
CA GLY A 37 16.04 -6.85 -10.50
C GLY A 37 17.32 -6.75 -9.71
N ILE A 38 18.32 -7.55 -10.09
CA ILE A 38 19.65 -7.54 -9.46
C ILE A 38 20.69 -7.18 -10.51
N LEU A 39 21.52 -6.19 -10.19
CA LEU A 39 22.66 -5.80 -11.01
C LEU A 39 23.95 -5.92 -10.19
N LEU A 40 24.97 -6.51 -10.79
CA LEU A 40 26.34 -6.44 -10.31
C LEU A 40 27.04 -5.30 -11.05
N THR A 41 27.55 -4.31 -10.33
CA THR A 41 28.12 -3.09 -10.93
C THR A 41 29.43 -2.71 -10.29
N ALA A 42 30.21 -1.84 -10.95
CA ALA A 42 31.31 -1.12 -10.35
C ALA A 42 30.80 0.20 -9.70
N PRO A 43 31.54 0.77 -8.76
CA PRO A 43 31.21 2.08 -8.16
C PRO A 43 31.06 3.21 -9.20
N ASP A 44 31.82 3.15 -10.30
CA ASP A 44 31.78 4.11 -11.40
C ASP A 44 30.49 4.03 -12.26
N GLY A 45 29.74 2.93 -12.13
CA GLY A 45 28.46 2.74 -12.82
C GLY A 45 28.52 1.78 -14.00
N ARG A 46 29.66 1.16 -14.27
CA ARG A 46 29.73 0.01 -15.21
C ARG A 46 28.92 -1.13 -14.63
N ILE A 47 28.25 -1.88 -15.50
CA ILE A 47 27.46 -3.07 -15.12
C ILE A 47 28.19 -4.30 -15.63
N PHE A 48 28.36 -5.28 -14.77
CA PHE A 48 29.00 -6.56 -15.10
C PHE A 48 27.97 -7.65 -15.37
N ASP A 49 26.85 -7.59 -14.67
CA ASP A 49 25.82 -8.61 -14.75
C ASP A 49 24.43 -8.10 -14.39
N ALA A 50 23.40 -8.76 -14.94
CA ALA A 50 22.00 -8.49 -14.69
C ALA A 50 21.21 -9.80 -14.66
N ASN A 51 20.34 -9.99 -13.67
CA ASN A 51 19.48 -11.17 -13.58
C ASN A 51 18.27 -11.08 -14.54
N PRO A 52 17.53 -12.17 -14.77
CA PRO A 52 16.37 -12.19 -15.67
C PRO A 52 15.30 -11.19 -15.30
N SER A 53 15.06 -10.96 -13.99
CA SER A 53 14.09 -9.98 -13.52
C SER A 53 14.50 -8.54 -13.87
N ALA A 54 15.80 -8.21 -13.78
CA ALA A 54 16.30 -6.92 -14.23
C ALA A 54 16.02 -6.70 -15.73
N CYS A 55 16.25 -7.73 -16.56
CA CYS A 55 15.96 -7.68 -17.98
C CYS A 55 14.47 -7.44 -18.25
N SER A 56 13.60 -8.14 -17.54
CA SER A 56 12.15 -8.02 -17.68
C SER A 56 11.64 -6.63 -17.25
N ILE A 57 12.10 -6.13 -16.10
CA ILE A 57 11.67 -4.82 -15.54
C ILE A 57 12.13 -3.67 -16.44
N LEU A 58 13.38 -3.73 -16.93
CA LEU A 58 13.97 -2.69 -17.78
C LEU A 58 13.57 -2.82 -19.26
N ALA A 59 12.93 -3.94 -19.64
CA ALA A 59 12.60 -4.29 -21.02
C ALA A 59 13.86 -4.23 -21.93
N ARG A 60 14.97 -4.80 -21.47
CA ARG A 60 16.27 -4.85 -22.16
C ARG A 60 16.88 -6.23 -22.04
N THR A 61 17.72 -6.62 -22.99
CA THR A 61 18.57 -7.80 -22.83
C THR A 61 19.69 -7.52 -21.83
N ARG A 62 20.32 -8.58 -21.33
CA ARG A 62 21.45 -8.49 -20.42
C ARG A 62 22.61 -7.68 -21.05
N GLU A 63 22.89 -7.91 -22.33
CA GLU A 63 23.93 -7.24 -23.10
C GLU A 63 23.63 -5.74 -23.25
N GLU A 64 22.38 -5.39 -23.52
CA GLU A 64 21.92 -4.00 -23.59
C GLU A 64 22.04 -3.28 -22.25
N ILE A 65 21.72 -3.95 -21.14
CA ILE A 65 21.89 -3.42 -19.78
C ILE A 65 23.35 -3.15 -19.47
N ILE A 66 24.23 -4.12 -19.79
CA ILE A 66 25.66 -3.99 -19.58
C ILE A 66 26.24 -2.85 -20.42
N ALA A 67 25.86 -2.76 -21.69
CA ALA A 67 26.32 -1.71 -22.59
C ALA A 67 25.82 -0.32 -22.19
N ALA A 68 24.60 -0.21 -21.69
CA ALA A 68 24.00 1.08 -21.28
C ALA A 68 24.65 1.64 -20.01
N GLY A 69 25.11 0.77 -19.11
CA GLY A 69 25.61 1.17 -17.80
C GLY A 69 24.56 1.95 -16.99
N ARG A 70 24.93 2.41 -15.79
CA ARG A 70 24.01 3.19 -14.93
C ARG A 70 23.40 4.41 -15.65
N GLN A 71 24.20 5.10 -16.46
CA GLN A 71 23.78 6.33 -17.13
C GLN A 71 22.66 6.11 -18.14
N GLY A 72 22.60 4.94 -18.77
CA GLY A 72 21.53 4.59 -19.71
C GLY A 72 20.29 3.95 -19.08
N LEU A 73 20.30 3.69 -17.75
CA LEU A 73 19.22 3.02 -17.05
C LEU A 73 18.53 3.90 -16.00
N ILE A 74 19.24 4.85 -15.41
CA ILE A 74 18.75 5.69 -14.31
C ILE A 74 18.80 7.15 -14.73
N VAL A 75 17.70 7.87 -14.51
CA VAL A 75 17.63 9.30 -14.77
C VAL A 75 18.62 10.03 -13.86
N SER A 76 19.49 10.86 -14.47
CA SER A 76 20.50 11.63 -13.73
C SER A 76 19.86 12.87 -13.12
N ASP A 77 19.63 12.84 -11.83
CA ASP A 77 19.03 13.92 -11.05
C ASP A 77 19.75 14.12 -9.69
N ALA A 78 19.26 15.06 -8.89
CA ALA A 78 19.80 15.33 -7.55
C ALA A 78 19.62 14.14 -6.59
N THR A 79 18.57 13.33 -6.77
CA THR A 79 18.29 12.15 -5.95
C THR A 79 19.35 11.09 -6.17
N LEU A 80 19.68 10.80 -7.42
CA LEU A 80 20.77 9.88 -7.78
C LEU A 80 22.11 10.38 -7.22
N ALA A 81 22.41 11.68 -7.35
CA ALA A 81 23.64 12.25 -6.81
C ALA A 81 23.75 12.06 -5.29
N GLY A 82 22.66 12.32 -4.56
CA GLY A 82 22.58 12.08 -3.11
C GLY A 82 22.75 10.62 -2.72
N ALA A 83 22.10 9.71 -3.45
CA ALA A 83 22.24 8.27 -3.23
C ALA A 83 23.68 7.77 -3.43
N LEU A 84 24.36 8.28 -4.46
CA LEU A 84 25.76 7.95 -4.73
C LEU A 84 26.70 8.49 -3.64
N ASP A 85 26.44 9.69 -3.13
CA ASP A 85 27.23 10.27 -2.03
C ASP A 85 27.00 9.50 -0.73
N GLU A 86 25.77 9.16 -0.39
CA GLU A 86 25.46 8.31 0.76
C GLU A 86 26.19 6.98 0.68
N ARG A 87 26.08 6.30 -0.49
CA ARG A 87 26.76 5.01 -0.71
C ARG A 87 28.29 5.11 -0.57
N ARG A 88 28.92 6.19 -1.07
CA ARG A 88 30.37 6.41 -0.89
C ARG A 88 30.74 6.57 0.58
N ARG A 89 29.91 7.24 1.36
CA ARG A 89 30.17 7.52 2.78
C ARG A 89 29.89 6.32 3.69
N THR A 90 28.82 5.56 3.42
CA THR A 90 28.30 4.52 4.32
C THR A 90 28.51 3.10 3.80
N GLY A 91 28.93 2.93 2.56
CA GLY A 91 29.04 1.64 1.86
C GLY A 91 27.68 1.11 1.34
N LYS A 92 26.55 1.77 1.64
CA LYS A 92 25.21 1.34 1.24
C LYS A 92 24.28 2.53 1.04
N THR A 93 23.20 2.33 0.29
CA THR A 93 22.10 3.29 0.18
C THR A 93 20.79 2.57 -0.08
N HIS A 94 19.69 3.19 0.31
CA HIS A 94 18.32 2.75 0.02
C HIS A 94 17.49 4.00 -0.28
N CYS A 95 16.92 4.06 -1.49
CA CYS A 95 16.13 5.21 -1.92
C CYS A 95 15.24 4.85 -3.10
N GLU A 96 14.38 5.80 -3.49
CA GLU A 96 13.62 5.72 -4.72
C GLU A 96 14.31 6.55 -5.81
N LEU A 97 14.37 5.98 -7.01
CA LEU A 97 14.93 6.62 -8.21
C LEU A 97 13.96 6.49 -9.38
N VAL A 98 14.29 7.14 -10.47
CA VAL A 98 13.57 7.00 -11.74
C VAL A 98 14.44 6.22 -12.72
N ALA A 99 13.94 5.05 -13.15
CA ALA A 99 14.57 4.25 -14.20
C ALA A 99 13.99 4.56 -15.58
N GLN A 100 14.74 4.20 -16.63
CA GLN A 100 14.34 4.39 -18.02
C GLN A 100 14.45 3.07 -18.78
N ARG A 101 13.38 2.69 -19.49
CA ARG A 101 13.36 1.54 -20.41
C ARG A 101 14.01 1.89 -21.75
N LEU A 102 14.16 0.87 -22.59
CA LEU A 102 14.76 1.04 -23.92
C LEU A 102 13.96 1.99 -24.82
N ASP A 103 12.65 2.01 -24.70
CA ASP A 103 11.73 2.87 -25.45
C ASP A 103 11.69 4.33 -24.96
N GLY A 104 12.49 4.66 -23.94
CA GLY A 104 12.54 5.98 -23.33
C GLY A 104 11.49 6.21 -22.24
N THR A 105 10.57 5.29 -21.99
CA THR A 105 9.59 5.42 -20.91
C THR A 105 10.29 5.39 -19.54
N THR A 106 9.86 6.23 -18.63
CA THR A 106 10.41 6.31 -17.27
C THR A 106 9.43 5.77 -16.26
N PHE A 107 9.95 5.16 -15.19
CA PHE A 107 9.14 4.58 -14.12
C PHE A 107 9.89 4.63 -12.77
N PRO A 108 9.17 4.72 -11.65
CA PRO A 108 9.78 4.76 -10.33
C PRO A 108 10.27 3.37 -9.92
N ILE A 109 11.46 3.32 -9.34
CA ILE A 109 12.05 2.14 -8.74
C ILE A 109 12.49 2.41 -7.31
N GLU A 110 12.33 1.43 -6.44
CA GLU A 110 12.96 1.40 -5.12
C GLU A 110 14.25 0.61 -5.23
N ILE A 111 15.36 1.15 -4.76
CA ILE A 111 16.67 0.52 -4.81
C ILE A 111 17.26 0.26 -3.43
N SER A 112 17.96 -0.86 -3.31
CA SER A 112 18.94 -1.13 -2.25
C SER A 112 20.27 -1.43 -2.90
N SER A 113 21.32 -0.76 -2.45
CA SER A 113 22.65 -0.93 -3.02
C SER A 113 23.71 -1.01 -1.92
N ALA A 114 24.62 -1.97 -2.04
CA ALA A 114 25.72 -2.17 -1.11
C ALA A 114 27.04 -2.38 -1.87
N VAL A 115 28.09 -1.76 -1.36
CA VAL A 115 29.46 -1.94 -1.86
C VAL A 115 30.10 -3.10 -1.12
N PHE A 116 30.81 -3.95 -1.84
CA PHE A 116 31.62 -5.03 -1.27
C PHE A 116 32.95 -5.13 -2.03
N ARG A 117 33.90 -5.87 -1.47
CA ARG A 117 35.20 -6.11 -2.09
C ARG A 117 35.39 -7.61 -2.30
N ASP A 118 35.99 -7.96 -3.43
CA ASP A 118 36.42 -9.32 -3.67
C ASP A 118 37.75 -9.64 -2.95
N ILE A 119 38.27 -10.85 -3.17
CA ILE A 119 39.54 -11.30 -2.59
C ILE A 119 40.75 -10.47 -3.06
N ASP A 120 40.66 -9.86 -4.25
CA ASP A 120 41.69 -9.02 -4.86
C ASP A 120 41.49 -7.53 -4.52
N GLN A 121 40.59 -7.19 -3.57
CA GLN A 121 40.24 -5.85 -3.13
C GLN A 121 39.59 -4.98 -4.20
N ASN A 122 39.09 -5.58 -5.31
CA ASN A 122 38.28 -4.84 -6.28
C ASN A 122 36.91 -4.50 -5.68
N GLU A 123 36.48 -3.26 -5.86
CA GLU A 123 35.17 -2.83 -5.38
C GLU A 123 34.05 -3.14 -6.37
N PHE A 124 33.03 -3.81 -5.87
CA PHE A 124 31.79 -4.11 -6.58
C PHE A 124 30.61 -3.52 -5.82
N THR A 125 29.51 -3.37 -6.51
CA THR A 125 28.24 -2.97 -5.92
C THR A 125 27.16 -3.96 -6.32
N CYS A 126 26.51 -4.57 -5.36
CA CYS A 126 25.26 -5.26 -5.58
C CYS A 126 24.13 -4.24 -5.48
N LEU A 127 23.34 -4.10 -6.54
CA LEU A 127 22.16 -3.26 -6.60
C LEU A 127 20.95 -4.13 -6.81
N ILE A 128 19.98 -4.05 -5.89
CA ILE A 128 18.68 -4.70 -6.00
C ILE A 128 17.65 -3.60 -6.21
N PHE A 129 16.74 -3.80 -7.15
CA PHE A 129 15.71 -2.82 -7.44
C PHE A 129 14.36 -3.46 -7.76
N ARG A 130 13.29 -2.74 -7.47
CA ARG A 130 11.91 -3.12 -7.70
C ARG A 130 11.15 -2.00 -8.39
N ASP A 131 10.35 -2.34 -9.41
CA ASP A 131 9.37 -1.40 -9.98
C ASP A 131 8.25 -1.17 -8.96
N ILE A 132 8.08 0.09 -8.56
CA ILE A 132 7.06 0.50 -7.59
C ILE A 132 5.89 1.25 -8.23
N SER A 133 5.75 1.19 -9.57
CA SER A 133 4.66 1.85 -10.29
C SER A 133 3.29 1.42 -9.80
N GLN A 134 3.08 0.11 -9.66
CA GLN A 134 1.80 -0.44 -9.17
C GLN A 134 1.54 -0.05 -7.71
N LYS A 135 2.57 -0.07 -6.86
CA LYS A 135 2.47 0.34 -5.45
C LYS A 135 2.05 1.80 -5.35
N ARG A 136 2.71 2.70 -6.08
CA ARG A 136 2.39 4.13 -6.09
C ARG A 136 0.99 4.41 -6.65
N GLN A 137 0.59 3.69 -7.70
CA GLN A 137 -0.75 3.83 -8.26
C GLN A 137 -1.83 3.42 -7.24
N ALA A 138 -1.66 2.28 -6.58
CA ALA A 138 -2.59 1.81 -5.56
C ALA A 138 -2.65 2.75 -4.33
N GLU A 139 -1.53 3.35 -3.94
CA GLU A 139 -1.48 4.35 -2.87
C GLU A 139 -2.27 5.61 -3.26
N LEU A 140 -2.08 6.11 -4.48
CA LEU A 140 -2.81 7.27 -5.00
C LEU A 140 -4.33 7.01 -5.07
N GLU A 141 -4.74 5.86 -5.58
CA GLU A 141 -6.15 5.47 -5.64
C GLU A 141 -6.77 5.37 -4.24
N ARG A 142 -6.02 4.82 -3.28
CA ARG A 142 -6.46 4.77 -1.88
C ARG A 142 -6.65 6.16 -1.28
N GLU A 143 -5.72 7.08 -1.52
CA GLU A 143 -5.83 8.46 -1.03
C GLU A 143 -7.04 9.18 -1.63
N GLN A 144 -7.27 9.01 -2.94
CA GLN A 144 -8.45 9.55 -3.61
C GLN A 144 -9.75 8.99 -3.04
N MET A 145 -9.80 7.68 -2.77
CA MET A 145 -10.97 7.04 -2.16
C MET A 145 -11.23 7.56 -0.75
N ILE A 146 -10.20 7.73 0.06
CA ILE A 146 -10.31 8.31 1.41
C ILE A 146 -10.87 9.73 1.34
N ALA A 147 -10.36 10.56 0.43
CA ALA A 147 -10.85 11.93 0.25
C ALA A 147 -12.34 11.95 -0.16
N GLN A 148 -12.75 11.09 -1.10
CA GLN A 148 -14.14 10.97 -1.51
C GLN A 148 -15.06 10.51 -0.36
N LEU A 149 -14.61 9.53 0.43
CA LEU A 149 -15.37 9.07 1.61
C LEU A 149 -15.52 10.16 2.66
N GLN A 150 -14.47 10.93 2.92
CA GLN A 150 -14.51 12.05 3.85
C GLN A 150 -15.49 13.14 3.38
N GLU A 151 -15.47 13.46 2.08
CA GLU A 151 -16.41 14.42 1.49
C GLU A 151 -17.86 13.91 1.58
N ALA A 152 -18.09 12.62 1.29
CA ALA A 152 -19.41 12.01 1.40
C ALA A 152 -19.91 12.02 2.85
N LEU A 153 -19.05 11.66 3.82
CA LEU A 153 -19.40 11.72 5.25
C LEU A 153 -19.70 13.14 5.72
N ALA A 154 -18.97 14.14 5.24
CA ALA A 154 -19.23 15.54 5.58
C ALA A 154 -20.59 16.03 5.07
N LYS A 155 -21.13 15.43 4.01
CA LYS A 155 -22.48 15.74 3.47
C LYS A 155 -23.61 15.04 4.23
N VAL A 156 -23.29 14.00 5.02
CA VAL A 156 -24.31 13.31 5.83
C VAL A 156 -24.74 14.22 6.97
N LYS A 157 -25.92 14.79 6.83
CA LYS A 157 -26.55 15.58 7.89
C LYS A 157 -27.11 14.65 8.96
N VAL A 158 -26.48 14.57 10.10
CA VAL A 158 -26.92 13.76 11.23
C VAL A 158 -27.41 14.67 12.33
N LEU A 159 -28.71 14.58 12.66
CA LEU A 159 -29.27 15.17 13.89
C LEU A 159 -28.77 14.34 15.08
N SER A 160 -27.79 14.85 15.82
CA SER A 160 -27.24 14.18 16.99
C SER A 160 -27.18 15.12 18.18
N GLY A 161 -27.34 14.57 19.39
CA GLY A 161 -27.27 15.31 20.63
C GLY A 161 -28.65 15.73 21.23
N LEU A 162 -28.60 16.46 22.32
CA LEU A 162 -29.79 17.00 23.01
C LEU A 162 -30.26 18.28 22.34
N LEU A 163 -31.47 18.25 21.79
CA LEU A 163 -32.12 19.42 21.20
C LEU A 163 -32.90 20.17 22.25
N SER A 164 -32.59 21.46 22.42
CA SER A 164 -33.32 22.36 23.36
C SER A 164 -34.66 22.75 22.75
N ILE A 165 -35.77 22.22 23.29
CA ILE A 165 -37.13 22.49 22.81
C ILE A 165 -37.90 23.35 23.84
N CYS A 166 -38.58 24.37 23.39
CA CYS A 166 -39.48 25.16 24.24
C CYS A 166 -40.63 24.28 24.75
N ALA A 167 -40.81 24.20 26.06
CA ALA A 167 -41.87 23.40 26.68
C ALA A 167 -43.28 23.83 26.25
N SER A 168 -43.47 25.11 25.94
CA SER A 168 -44.78 25.67 25.55
C SER A 168 -45.04 25.57 24.05
N CYS A 169 -44.24 26.24 23.21
CA CYS A 169 -44.51 26.36 21.78
C CYS A 169 -43.77 25.38 20.90
N LYS A 170 -42.97 24.47 21.49
CA LYS A 170 -42.20 23.39 20.81
C LYS A 170 -41.17 23.86 19.78
N LYS A 171 -40.84 25.16 19.72
CA LYS A 171 -39.72 25.64 18.90
C LYS A 171 -38.41 25.10 19.41
N ILE A 172 -37.46 24.86 18.50
CA ILE A 172 -36.08 24.41 18.80
C ILE A 172 -35.16 25.64 18.87
N ARG A 173 -34.21 25.60 19.79
CA ARG A 173 -33.15 26.59 19.88
C ARG A 173 -31.96 26.14 19.05
N ASP A 174 -31.58 26.95 18.06
CA ASP A 174 -30.39 26.70 17.23
C ASP A 174 -29.07 26.99 17.98
N GLU A 175 -27.95 26.71 17.34
CA GLU A 175 -26.61 26.94 17.90
C GLU A 175 -26.28 28.41 18.10
N GLN A 176 -26.97 29.34 17.40
CA GLN A 176 -26.86 30.77 17.55
C GLN A 176 -27.81 31.31 18.63
N GLY A 177 -28.58 30.44 19.30
CA GLY A 177 -29.50 30.79 20.35
C GLY A 177 -30.85 31.28 19.88
N ARG A 178 -31.19 31.23 18.60
CA ARG A 178 -32.47 31.64 18.00
C ARG A 178 -33.49 30.51 18.10
N TRP A 179 -34.77 30.86 18.23
CA TRP A 179 -35.86 29.90 18.30
C TRP A 179 -36.54 29.76 16.94
N GLU A 180 -36.49 28.57 16.33
CA GLU A 180 -37.11 28.28 15.05
C GLU A 180 -38.14 27.13 15.16
N MET A 181 -38.95 26.95 14.11
CA MET A 181 -39.93 25.85 14.03
C MET A 181 -39.19 24.51 13.95
N LEU A 182 -39.73 23.49 14.62
CA LEU A 182 -39.15 22.13 14.65
C LEU A 182 -38.95 21.57 13.24
N GLU A 183 -39.94 21.77 12.39
CA GLU A 183 -39.94 21.26 11.00
C GLU A 183 -38.85 21.94 10.17
N VAL A 184 -38.65 23.23 10.34
CA VAL A 184 -37.59 24.00 9.65
C VAL A 184 -36.24 23.55 10.12
N TYR A 185 -36.03 23.41 11.42
CA TYR A 185 -34.79 22.96 12.02
C TYR A 185 -34.38 21.58 11.51
N ILE A 186 -35.31 20.60 11.47
CA ILE A 186 -35.04 19.22 11.03
C ILE A 186 -34.80 19.18 9.53
N ARG A 187 -35.61 19.85 8.70
CA ARG A 187 -35.44 19.90 7.26
C ARG A 187 -34.08 20.47 6.86
N ASP A 188 -33.63 21.54 7.52
CA ASP A 188 -32.36 22.18 7.19
C ASP A 188 -31.14 21.33 7.60
N ARG A 189 -31.31 20.38 8.55
CA ARG A 189 -30.24 19.57 9.14
C ARG A 189 -30.39 18.07 8.93
N SER A 190 -31.36 17.66 8.13
CA SER A 190 -31.55 16.25 7.72
C SER A 190 -32.17 16.19 6.33
N GLU A 191 -32.34 15.00 5.80
CA GLU A 191 -33.06 14.77 4.55
C GLU A 191 -34.56 14.51 4.77
N ALA A 192 -35.05 14.77 5.99
CA ALA A 192 -36.45 14.56 6.32
C ALA A 192 -37.32 15.73 5.85
N ASP A 193 -38.40 15.44 5.13
CA ASP A 193 -39.49 16.36 4.79
C ASP A 193 -40.71 16.06 5.60
N PHE A 194 -41.52 17.14 5.88
CA PHE A 194 -42.74 17.03 6.62
C PHE A 194 -43.95 17.20 5.73
N SER A 195 -44.89 16.27 5.82
CA SER A 195 -46.24 16.41 5.31
C SER A 195 -47.19 16.73 6.45
N HIS A 196 -48.18 17.57 6.20
CA HIS A 196 -49.16 17.93 7.19
C HIS A 196 -50.41 17.04 7.08
N GLY A 197 -50.86 16.55 8.24
CA GLY A 197 -52.06 15.74 8.36
C GLY A 197 -52.67 15.89 9.74
N LEU A 198 -53.87 15.39 9.93
CA LEU A 198 -54.53 15.33 11.24
C LEU A 198 -54.49 13.88 11.75
N CYS A 199 -54.01 13.69 12.96
CA CYS A 199 -54.17 12.40 13.62
C CYS A 199 -55.64 12.19 14.00
N PRO A 200 -56.09 10.95 14.20
CA PRO A 200 -57.48 10.63 14.48
C PRO A 200 -58.08 11.40 15.68
N GLU A 201 -57.27 11.62 16.73
CA GLU A 201 -57.68 12.37 17.91
C GLU A 201 -57.90 13.86 17.60
N CYS A 202 -57.00 14.49 16.87
CA CYS A 202 -57.10 15.86 16.45
C CYS A 202 -58.25 16.05 15.46
N PHE A 203 -58.43 15.09 14.55
CA PHE A 203 -59.55 15.11 13.61
C PHE A 203 -60.88 15.07 14.34
N LYS A 204 -61.08 14.17 15.32
CA LYS A 204 -62.29 14.08 16.15
C LYS A 204 -62.55 15.40 16.92
N LYS A 205 -61.52 16.07 17.41
CA LYS A 205 -61.66 17.36 18.14
C LYS A 205 -62.04 18.52 17.24
N LEU A 206 -61.47 18.59 16.04
CA LEU A 206 -61.68 19.71 15.12
C LEU A 206 -62.97 19.54 14.29
N TYR A 207 -63.38 18.29 14.06
CA TYR A 207 -64.54 17.92 13.24
C TYR A 207 -65.42 16.89 13.95
N PRO A 208 -66.03 17.28 15.12
CA PRO A 208 -66.80 16.32 15.94
C PRO A 208 -68.06 15.79 15.22
N ASP A 209 -68.63 16.57 14.33
CA ASP A 209 -69.85 16.22 13.61
C ASP A 209 -69.64 15.56 12.23
N TYR A 210 -68.39 15.29 11.87
CA TYR A 210 -68.07 14.64 10.57
C TYR A 210 -68.42 13.16 10.61
N PRO A 211 -69.21 12.64 9.61
CA PRO A 211 -69.69 11.26 9.63
C PRO A 211 -68.62 10.17 9.67
N GLY A 212 -67.35 10.50 9.40
CA GLY A 212 -66.21 9.59 9.44
C GLY A 212 -65.35 9.66 10.72
N SER A 213 -65.74 10.45 11.73
CA SER A 213 -65.00 10.62 12.97
C SER A 213 -65.07 9.42 13.96
N ARG A 214 -65.83 8.39 13.63
CA ARG A 214 -65.91 7.13 14.39
C ARG A 214 -65.06 6.07 13.68
N ILE A 215 -63.74 6.18 13.76
CA ILE A 215 -62.79 5.09 13.45
C ILE A 215 -62.42 4.52 14.82
N ASP A 216 -62.86 3.29 15.10
CA ASP A 216 -62.50 2.47 16.25
C ASP A 216 -61.01 2.09 16.24
#